data_7433ab76b5f909afffa21e52cfe4f7b1
#
_entry.id   7433ab76b5f909afffa21e52cfe4f7b1
#
_cell.length_a   1.000
_cell.length_b   1.000
_cell.length_c   1.000
_cell.angle_alpha   90.00
_cell.angle_beta   90.00
_cell.angle_gamma   90.00
#
_symmetry.space_group_name_H-M   'P 1'
#
loop_
_entity.id
_entity.type
_entity.pdbx_description
1 polymer ?
#
loop_
_entity_poly.entity_id
_entity_poly.type
_entity_poly.pdbx_seq_one_letter_code
_entity_poly.pdbx_strand_id
1 'polypeptide(L)'
;MEFKDVIQNRYSCKDFSTQQIEKEKLMEILKAGRVAPTAKNLQEQKIYVVQSKEYLDKIDACTPCRYHAPTVLVVAYDKNNVFDYPGNERNSGIEDATIVATHLMLAAYNAEIDSCWINFFNPQEMKKA
;
A
#
# COMPACT_ATOMS: atom_id res chain seq x y z
N MET A 1 -19.79 -3.98 -6.62
CA MET A 1 -20.07 -3.71 -5.19
C MET A 1 -20.29 -2.21 -5.02
N GLU A 2 -21.28 -1.82 -4.24
CA GLU A 2 -21.54 -0.41 -4.02
C GLU A 2 -20.44 0.22 -3.17
N PHE A 3 -20.03 1.44 -3.51
CA PHE A 3 -18.95 2.12 -2.80
C PHE A 3 -19.21 2.23 -1.30
N LYS A 4 -20.44 2.54 -0.90
CA LYS A 4 -20.78 2.64 0.52
C LYS A 4 -20.55 1.32 1.26
N ASP A 5 -20.76 0.20 0.59
CA ASP A 5 -20.56 -1.12 1.20
C ASP A 5 -19.08 -1.41 1.38
N VAL A 6 -18.26 -0.97 0.43
CA VAL A 6 -16.81 -1.10 0.51
C VAL A 6 -16.28 -0.35 1.73
N ILE A 7 -16.64 0.91 1.89
CA ILE A 7 -16.11 1.72 2.99
C ILE A 7 -16.63 1.27 4.35
N GLN A 8 -17.85 0.72 4.42
CA GLN A 8 -18.43 0.26 5.68
C GLN A 8 -17.95 -1.13 6.09
N ASN A 9 -17.76 -2.01 5.14
CA ASN A 9 -17.55 -3.43 5.43
C ASN A 9 -16.10 -3.89 5.33
N ARG A 10 -15.18 -3.08 4.76
CA ARG A 10 -13.79 -3.46 4.75
C ARG A 10 -13.28 -3.62 6.19
N TYR A 11 -12.35 -4.55 6.38
CA TYR A 11 -11.77 -4.81 7.69
C TYR A 11 -10.29 -5.17 7.55
N SER A 12 -9.57 -5.08 8.66
CA SER A 12 -8.16 -5.47 8.71
C SER A 12 -8.08 -6.97 8.96
N CYS A 13 -7.68 -7.71 7.93
CA CYS A 13 -7.48 -9.15 8.04
C CYS A 13 -6.13 -9.42 8.70
N LYS A 14 -6.10 -10.27 9.71
CA LYS A 14 -4.87 -10.56 10.46
C LYS A 14 -4.47 -12.03 10.40
N ASP A 15 -4.93 -12.74 9.40
CA ASP A 15 -4.50 -14.09 9.12
C ASP A 15 -4.89 -14.45 7.68
N PHE A 16 -3.91 -14.51 6.80
CA PHE A 16 -4.12 -14.75 5.38
C PHE A 16 -3.85 -16.19 5.02
N SER A 17 -4.59 -16.71 4.02
CA SER A 17 -4.30 -17.99 3.43
C SER A 17 -3.04 -17.91 2.56
N THR A 18 -2.50 -19.07 2.19
CA THR A 18 -1.35 -19.13 1.29
C THR A 18 -1.72 -18.92 -0.18
N GLN A 19 -3.01 -18.79 -0.48
CA GLN A 19 -3.48 -18.61 -1.85
C GLN A 19 -3.05 -17.24 -2.37
N GLN A 20 -2.30 -17.25 -3.48
CA GLN A 20 -1.83 -16.01 -4.09
C GLN A 20 -2.97 -15.30 -4.83
N ILE A 21 -2.89 -13.97 -4.84
CA ILE A 21 -3.85 -13.14 -5.55
C ILE A 21 -3.79 -13.38 -7.06
N GLU A 22 -4.95 -13.40 -7.71
CA GLU A 22 -5.02 -13.50 -9.16
C GLU A 22 -4.43 -12.24 -9.80
N LYS A 23 -3.69 -12.42 -10.89
CA LYS A 23 -3.00 -11.31 -11.57
C LYS A 23 -3.96 -10.20 -11.97
N GLU A 24 -5.13 -10.56 -12.48
CA GLU A 24 -6.15 -9.59 -12.93
C GLU A 24 -6.61 -8.71 -11.77
N LYS A 25 -6.86 -9.31 -10.62
CA LYS A 25 -7.27 -8.57 -9.42
C LYS A 25 -6.16 -7.67 -8.91
N LEU A 26 -4.92 -8.16 -8.92
CA LEU A 26 -3.77 -7.37 -8.52
C LEU A 26 -3.63 -6.14 -9.41
N MET A 27 -3.74 -6.31 -10.72
CA MET A 27 -3.64 -5.20 -11.67
C MET A 27 -4.76 -4.19 -11.47
N GLU A 28 -5.97 -4.64 -11.16
CA GLU A 28 -7.10 -3.76 -10.87
C GLU A 28 -6.83 -2.91 -9.62
N ILE A 29 -6.28 -3.53 -8.58
CA ILE A 29 -5.90 -2.83 -7.35
C ILE A 29 -4.81 -1.79 -7.65
N LEU A 30 -3.78 -2.18 -8.39
CA LEU A 30 -2.67 -1.27 -8.73
C LEU A 30 -3.15 -0.07 -9.57
N LYS A 31 -4.12 -0.27 -10.45
CA LYS A 31 -4.71 0.84 -11.22
C LYS A 31 -5.39 1.84 -10.31
N ALA A 32 -6.07 1.39 -9.27
CA ALA A 32 -6.70 2.28 -8.30
C ALA A 32 -5.66 3.18 -7.61
N GLY A 33 -4.52 2.61 -7.25
CA GLY A 33 -3.42 3.39 -6.68
C GLY A 33 -2.82 4.39 -7.68
N ARG A 34 -2.76 4.00 -8.94
CA ARG A 34 -2.21 4.86 -10.00
C ARG A 34 -3.06 6.11 -10.25
N VAL A 35 -4.37 6.00 -10.15
CA VAL A 35 -5.28 7.12 -10.40
C VAL A 35 -5.59 7.94 -9.16
N ALA A 36 -5.02 7.61 -8.01
CA ALA A 36 -5.21 8.37 -6.80
C ALA A 36 -4.66 9.79 -6.95
N PRO A 37 -5.33 10.81 -6.37
CA PRO A 37 -4.84 12.17 -6.46
C PRO A 37 -3.58 12.38 -5.64
N THR A 38 -2.69 13.22 -6.13
CA THR A 38 -1.51 13.67 -5.40
C THR A 38 -1.41 15.18 -5.50
N ALA A 39 -0.69 15.81 -4.57
CA ALA A 39 -0.51 17.25 -4.60
C ALA A 39 0.16 17.67 -5.92
N LYS A 40 -0.42 18.66 -6.60
CA LYS A 40 0.03 19.15 -7.92
C LYS A 40 0.12 18.06 -8.99
N ASN A 41 -0.54 16.92 -8.76
CA ASN A 41 -0.50 15.77 -9.66
C ASN A 41 0.94 15.29 -9.94
N LEU A 42 1.80 15.37 -8.94
CA LEU A 42 3.21 15.00 -9.09
C LEU A 42 3.40 13.49 -9.28
N GLN A 43 2.46 12.69 -8.81
CA GLN A 43 2.47 11.23 -8.97
C GLN A 43 3.78 10.60 -8.54
N GLU A 44 4.27 11.01 -7.38
CA GLU A 44 5.56 10.56 -6.84
C GLU A 44 5.49 9.18 -6.19
N GLN A 45 4.30 8.57 -6.10
CA GLN A 45 4.14 7.28 -5.45
C GLN A 45 4.86 6.17 -6.21
N LYS A 46 5.43 5.24 -5.44
CA LYS A 46 6.02 4.01 -5.95
C LYS A 46 5.43 2.86 -5.15
N ILE A 47 4.94 1.85 -5.86
CA ILE A 47 4.33 0.69 -5.22
C ILE A 47 5.20 -0.53 -5.56
N TYR A 48 5.78 -1.13 -4.53
CA TYR A 48 6.56 -2.35 -4.67
C TYR A 48 5.66 -3.54 -4.37
N VAL A 49 5.56 -4.47 -5.32
CA VAL A 49 4.79 -5.70 -5.15
C VAL A 49 5.74 -6.80 -4.71
N VAL A 50 5.55 -7.29 -3.50
CA VAL A 50 6.44 -8.29 -2.90
C VAL A 50 5.70 -9.62 -2.79
N GLN A 51 6.18 -10.64 -3.52
CA GLN A 51 5.54 -11.94 -3.57
C GLN A 51 6.51 -13.11 -3.45
N SER A 52 7.80 -12.91 -3.68
CA SER A 52 8.78 -13.99 -3.58
C SER A 52 9.11 -14.29 -2.12
N LYS A 53 9.43 -15.56 -1.84
CA LYS A 53 9.81 -15.96 -0.48
C LYS A 53 11.00 -15.15 0.03
N GLU A 54 11.99 -14.91 -0.81
CA GLU A 54 13.17 -14.13 -0.45
C GLU A 54 12.80 -12.74 0.08
N TYR A 55 11.96 -12.02 -0.67
CA TYR A 55 11.58 -10.67 -0.29
C TYR A 55 10.53 -10.64 0.81
N LEU A 56 9.65 -11.63 0.89
CA LEU A 56 8.72 -11.74 2.02
C LEU A 56 9.48 -11.97 3.33
N ASP A 57 10.56 -12.75 3.29
CA ASP A 57 11.41 -12.93 4.48
C ASP A 57 12.06 -11.62 4.91
N LYS A 58 12.43 -10.76 3.95
CA LYS A 58 12.94 -9.42 4.26
C LYS A 58 11.87 -8.53 4.89
N ILE A 59 10.63 -8.64 4.44
CA ILE A 59 9.51 -7.94 5.09
C ILE A 59 9.36 -8.42 6.54
N ASP A 60 9.44 -9.72 6.77
CA ASP A 60 9.33 -10.29 8.12
C ASP A 60 10.43 -9.77 9.06
N ALA A 61 11.59 -9.42 8.52
CA ALA A 61 12.65 -8.79 9.32
C ALA A 61 12.30 -7.35 9.71
N CYS A 62 11.37 -6.70 9.03
CA CYS A 62 10.97 -5.32 9.29
C CYS A 62 9.75 -5.21 10.18
N THR A 63 8.90 -6.23 10.23
CA THR A 63 7.65 -6.21 10.98
C THR A 63 7.17 -7.61 11.32
N PRO A 64 6.57 -7.82 12.50
CA PRO A 64 5.91 -9.08 12.82
C PRO A 64 4.48 -9.17 12.25
N CYS A 65 4.03 -8.17 11.50
CA CYS A 65 2.62 -7.99 11.16
C CYS A 65 2.27 -8.36 9.72
N ARG A 66 3.03 -9.27 9.08
CA ARG A 66 2.66 -9.73 7.73
C ARG A 66 1.44 -10.68 7.77
N TYR A 67 1.19 -11.35 8.89
CA TYR A 67 0.05 -12.23 9.09
C TYR A 67 -0.09 -13.31 8.00
N HIS A 68 1.04 -13.86 7.54
CA HIS A 68 1.13 -14.91 6.51
C HIS A 68 0.66 -14.47 5.11
N ALA A 69 0.52 -13.15 4.88
CA ALA A 69 0.10 -12.65 3.57
C ALA A 69 1.09 -13.06 2.47
N PRO A 70 0.61 -13.67 1.39
CA PRO A 70 1.49 -14.08 0.28
C PRO A 70 1.86 -12.93 -0.65
N THR A 71 1.20 -11.77 -0.53
CA THR A 71 1.53 -10.56 -1.26
C THR A 71 1.56 -9.39 -0.29
N VAL A 72 2.61 -8.57 -0.42
CA VAL A 72 2.73 -7.32 0.33
C VAL A 72 2.94 -6.19 -0.67
N LEU A 73 2.21 -5.10 -0.48
CA LEU A 73 2.42 -3.88 -1.26
C LEU A 73 3.11 -2.86 -0.36
N VAL A 74 4.29 -2.40 -0.78
CA VAL A 74 5.01 -1.34 -0.08
C VAL A 74 4.75 -0.05 -0.84
N VAL A 75 4.07 0.89 -0.18
CA VAL A 75 3.74 2.18 -0.78
C VAL A 75 4.77 3.20 -0.34
N ALA A 76 5.54 3.70 -1.28
CA ALA A 76 6.59 4.66 -1.05
C ALA A 76 6.40 5.89 -1.93
N TYR A 77 7.22 6.91 -1.75
CA TYR A 77 7.20 8.08 -2.60
C TYR A 77 8.62 8.55 -2.90
N ASP A 78 8.78 9.24 -4.03
CA ASP A 78 10.04 9.85 -4.41
C ASP A 78 10.19 11.18 -3.67
N LYS A 79 11.09 11.23 -2.70
CA LYS A 79 11.30 12.44 -1.86
C LYS A 79 11.78 13.65 -2.66
N ASN A 80 12.25 13.44 -3.88
CA ASN A 80 12.73 14.51 -4.74
C ASN A 80 11.64 15.06 -5.66
N ASN A 81 10.43 14.50 -5.60
CA ASN A 81 9.31 14.91 -6.45
C ASN A 81 8.06 15.14 -5.62
N VAL A 82 8.17 15.85 -4.52
CA VAL A 82 7.06 16.15 -3.62
C VAL A 82 6.70 17.63 -3.67
N PHE A 83 5.47 17.94 -3.26
CA PHE A 83 5.04 19.31 -3.06
C PHE A 83 5.52 19.80 -1.68
N ASP A 84 6.25 20.88 -1.64
CA ASP A 84 6.71 21.50 -0.39
C ASP A 84 5.69 22.55 0.05
N TYR A 85 5.20 22.42 1.27
CA TYR A 85 4.27 23.41 1.82
C TYR A 85 4.98 24.74 2.06
N PRO A 86 4.25 25.88 1.95
CA PRO A 86 4.85 27.17 2.28
C PRO A 86 5.50 27.14 3.67
N GLY A 87 6.75 27.64 3.75
CA GLY A 87 7.55 27.58 4.99
C GLY A 87 8.50 26.40 5.03
N ASN A 88 8.39 25.45 4.11
CA ASN A 88 9.30 24.30 3.94
C ASN A 88 9.45 23.40 5.18
N GLU A 89 8.49 23.42 6.11
CA GLU A 89 8.53 22.56 7.30
C GLU A 89 8.03 21.14 7.03
N ARG A 90 7.25 20.95 5.95
CA ARG A 90 6.72 19.64 5.58
C ARG A 90 6.46 19.56 4.08
N ASN A 91 6.32 18.34 3.59
CA ASN A 91 5.99 18.11 2.19
C ASN A 91 4.82 17.12 2.08
N SER A 92 4.34 16.92 0.87
CA SER A 92 3.15 16.11 0.60
C SER A 92 3.41 14.60 0.57
N GLY A 93 4.65 14.15 0.72
CA GLY A 93 5.01 12.74 0.50
C GLY A 93 4.16 11.76 1.28
N ILE A 94 4.08 11.93 2.60
CA ILE A 94 3.33 11.03 3.47
C ILE A 94 1.83 11.12 3.17
N GLU A 95 1.29 12.33 2.99
CA GLU A 95 -0.12 12.51 2.66
C GLU A 95 -0.48 11.85 1.33
N ASP A 96 0.34 12.04 0.31
CA ASP A 96 0.08 11.47 -1.01
C ASP A 96 0.19 9.95 -0.98
N ALA A 97 1.19 9.40 -0.30
CA ALA A 97 1.32 7.94 -0.14
C ALA A 97 0.13 7.35 0.62
N THR A 98 -0.38 8.07 1.62
CA THR A 98 -1.54 7.65 2.40
C THR A 98 -2.80 7.60 1.53
N ILE A 99 -2.98 8.60 0.66
CA ILE A 99 -4.10 8.62 -0.29
C ILE A 99 -4.01 7.42 -1.22
N VAL A 100 -2.83 7.16 -1.78
CA VAL A 100 -2.60 6.01 -2.66
C VAL A 100 -2.91 4.70 -1.94
N ALA A 101 -2.39 4.53 -0.72
CA ALA A 101 -2.62 3.32 0.07
C ALA A 101 -4.10 3.12 0.38
N THR A 102 -4.84 4.20 0.65
CA THR A 102 -6.28 4.13 0.88
C THR A 102 -7.02 3.64 -0.37
N HIS A 103 -6.66 4.16 -1.54
CA HIS A 103 -7.22 3.68 -2.81
C HIS A 103 -6.96 2.19 -3.02
N LEU A 104 -5.74 1.74 -2.74
CA LEU A 104 -5.39 0.31 -2.85
C LEU A 104 -6.24 -0.55 -1.92
N MET A 105 -6.38 -0.12 -0.67
CA MET A 105 -7.14 -0.83 0.34
C MET A 105 -8.61 -0.99 -0.04
N LEU A 106 -9.24 0.09 -0.50
CA LEU A 106 -10.64 0.06 -0.90
C LEU A 106 -10.84 -0.77 -2.17
N ALA A 107 -9.93 -0.63 -3.14
CA ALA A 107 -9.98 -1.41 -4.37
C ALA A 107 -9.81 -2.91 -4.10
N ALA A 108 -8.94 -3.28 -3.13
CA ALA A 108 -8.76 -4.66 -2.74
C ALA A 108 -10.08 -5.26 -2.24
N TYR A 109 -10.75 -4.60 -1.32
CA TYR A 109 -12.01 -5.09 -0.81
C TYR A 109 -13.08 -5.17 -1.91
N ASN A 110 -13.11 -4.19 -2.80
CA ASN A 110 -14.04 -4.21 -3.94
C ASN A 110 -13.77 -5.40 -4.88
N ALA A 111 -12.54 -5.85 -4.95
CA ALA A 111 -12.13 -7.04 -5.72
C ALA A 111 -12.25 -8.34 -4.91
N GLU A 112 -12.85 -8.28 -3.73
CA GLU A 112 -13.00 -9.42 -2.81
C GLU A 112 -11.67 -9.97 -2.31
N ILE A 113 -10.70 -9.08 -2.11
CA ILE A 113 -9.39 -9.40 -1.56
C ILE A 113 -9.28 -8.73 -0.19
N ASP A 114 -8.98 -9.53 0.83
CA ASP A 114 -8.74 -9.01 2.18
C ASP A 114 -7.39 -8.32 2.26
N SER A 115 -7.28 -7.36 3.15
CA SER A 115 -6.04 -6.60 3.34
C SER A 115 -5.86 -6.18 4.80
N CYS A 116 -4.65 -5.75 5.12
CA CYS A 116 -4.35 -5.13 6.41
C CYS A 116 -3.31 -4.03 6.18
N TRP A 117 -3.63 -2.82 6.63
CA TRP A 117 -2.69 -1.69 6.58
C TRP A 117 -1.75 -1.79 7.78
N ILE A 118 -0.45 -1.81 7.52
CA ILE A 118 0.56 -1.95 8.56
C ILE A 118 1.36 -0.67 8.69
N ASN A 119 1.32 -0.07 9.88
CA ASN A 119 2.20 1.04 10.24
C ASN A 119 3.32 0.58 11.19
N PHE A 120 3.18 -0.57 11.80
CA PHE A 120 4.16 -1.08 12.74
C PHE A 120 5.27 -1.82 12.00
N PHE A 121 6.25 -1.07 11.52
CA PHE A 121 7.43 -1.63 10.86
C PHE A 121 8.62 -0.68 11.06
N ASN A 122 9.82 -1.20 10.85
CA ASN A 122 11.04 -0.41 10.92
C ASN A 122 11.34 0.21 9.56
N PRO A 123 11.15 1.56 9.38
CA PRO A 123 11.37 2.19 8.08
C PRO A 123 12.82 2.09 7.58
N GLN A 124 13.78 2.11 8.49
CA GLN A 124 15.20 2.04 8.11
C GLN A 124 15.54 0.66 7.54
N GLU A 125 15.04 -0.38 8.19
CA GLU A 125 15.22 -1.76 7.69
C GLU A 125 14.47 -1.97 6.37
N MET A 126 13.29 -1.38 6.24
CA MET A 126 12.51 -1.47 5.00
C MET A 126 13.26 -0.83 3.83
N LYS A 127 13.94 0.29 4.04
CA LYS A 127 14.73 0.94 3.00
C LYS A 127 15.90 0.09 2.53
N LYS A 128 16.47 -0.71 3.43
CA LYS A 128 17.59 -1.59 3.10
C LYS A 128 17.15 -2.84 2.35
N ALA A 129 15.91 -3.23 2.54
CA ALA A 129 15.38 -4.41 1.88
C ALA A 129 15.06 -4.12 0.41
#